data_1594bb57a3c44f06acada080cbb2af5c
#
_entry.id   1594bb57a3c44f06acada080cbb2af5c
#
_cell.length_a   1.000
_cell.length_b   1.000
_cell.length_c   1.000
_cell.angle_alpha   90.00
_cell.angle_beta   90.00
_cell.angle_gamma   90.00
#
_symmetry.space_group_name_H-M   'P 1'
#
loop_
_entity.id
_entity.type
_entity.pdbx_description
1 polymer ?
#
loop_
_entity_poly.entity_id
_entity_poly.type
_entity_poly.pdbx_seq_one_letter_code
_entity_poly.pdbx_strand_id
1 'polypeptide(L)'
;MAEGQNVYFSPMNRKMILVVPLVMGTLCECLIWSWSQGEAESWREGVRLAARYSGRLSFLVFLGGAALHARLIKSSDLDKQIWLAASAMFAWVHAIHLGFLALNISQNEVELVPVKPIGGALAYGMILLHPLLIVRISPSAVYHRVHYGYAGFVM
;
A
#
# COMPACT_ATOMS: atom_id res chain seq x y z
N MET A 1 -26.69 -31.51 -17.89
CA MET A 1 -26.87 -30.12 -17.45
C MET A 1 -26.25 -30.01 -16.07
N ALA A 2 -25.06 -29.45 -15.95
CA ALA A 2 -24.40 -29.27 -14.67
C ALA A 2 -24.87 -27.90 -14.08
N GLU A 3 -25.65 -27.99 -13.02
CA GLU A 3 -26.07 -26.82 -12.23
C GLU A 3 -24.81 -26.13 -11.68
N GLY A 4 -24.53 -24.93 -12.18
CA GLY A 4 -23.45 -24.10 -11.70
C GLY A 4 -23.69 -23.75 -10.23
N GLN A 5 -22.95 -24.36 -9.33
CA GLN A 5 -22.90 -23.96 -7.92
C GLN A 5 -22.38 -22.53 -7.87
N ASN A 6 -23.28 -21.57 -7.74
CA ASN A 6 -22.96 -20.22 -7.32
C ASN A 6 -22.37 -20.30 -5.91
N VAL A 7 -21.05 -20.32 -5.81
CA VAL A 7 -20.34 -20.19 -4.53
C VAL A 7 -20.59 -18.75 -4.03
N TYR A 8 -21.69 -18.57 -3.33
CA TYR A 8 -21.96 -17.32 -2.60
C TYR A 8 -20.94 -17.23 -1.46
N PHE A 9 -19.87 -16.48 -1.67
CA PHE A 9 -19.01 -16.07 -0.57
C PHE A 9 -19.83 -15.26 0.43
N SER A 10 -19.93 -15.74 1.68
CA SER A 10 -20.67 -15.07 2.71
C SER A 10 -20.10 -13.66 2.96
N PRO A 11 -20.92 -12.67 3.35
CA PRO A 11 -20.45 -11.31 3.65
C PRO A 11 -19.36 -11.26 4.74
N MET A 12 -19.24 -12.29 5.55
CA MET A 12 -18.18 -12.45 6.56
C MET A 12 -16.79 -12.66 5.91
N ASN A 13 -16.72 -13.39 4.78
CA ASN A 13 -15.47 -13.59 4.04
C ASN A 13 -14.92 -12.29 3.44
N ARG A 14 -15.77 -11.37 2.99
CA ARG A 14 -15.32 -10.07 2.45
C ARG A 14 -14.60 -9.21 3.48
N LYS A 15 -15.08 -9.16 4.71
CA LYS A 15 -14.43 -8.41 5.80
C LYS A 15 -13.07 -9.03 6.14
N MET A 16 -12.98 -10.35 6.20
CA MET A 16 -11.72 -11.03 6.48
C MET A 16 -10.67 -10.81 5.39
N ILE A 17 -11.07 -10.83 4.12
CA ILE A 17 -10.16 -10.57 2.99
C ILE A 17 -9.50 -9.19 3.09
N LEU A 18 -10.19 -8.19 3.63
CA LEU A 18 -9.62 -6.86 3.83
C LEU A 18 -8.86 -6.74 5.14
N VAL A 19 -9.37 -7.29 6.24
CA VAL A 19 -8.77 -7.12 7.57
C VAL A 19 -7.42 -7.82 7.69
N VAL A 20 -7.31 -9.05 7.18
CA VAL A 20 -6.05 -9.84 7.30
C VAL A 20 -4.85 -9.13 6.69
N PRO A 21 -4.88 -8.62 5.43
CA PRO A 21 -3.76 -7.88 4.88
C PRO A 21 -3.40 -6.60 5.65
N LEU A 22 -4.40 -5.88 6.17
CA LEU A 22 -4.15 -4.67 6.97
C LEU A 22 -3.46 -5.00 8.29
N VAL A 23 -3.91 -6.05 8.99
CA VAL A 23 -3.28 -6.53 10.23
C VAL A 23 -1.85 -7.00 9.94
N MET A 24 -1.64 -7.79 8.89
CA MET A 24 -0.29 -8.24 8.50
C MET A 24 0.62 -7.07 8.15
N GLY A 25 0.13 -6.09 7.39
CA GLY A 25 0.88 -4.88 7.08
C GLY A 25 1.29 -4.12 8.35
N THR A 26 0.36 -3.95 9.30
CA THR A 26 0.63 -3.29 10.58
C THR A 26 1.67 -4.06 11.39
N LEU A 27 1.56 -5.38 11.48
CA LEU A 27 2.54 -6.22 12.19
C LEU A 27 3.94 -6.09 11.58
N CYS A 28 4.06 -6.12 10.25
CA CYS A 28 5.33 -5.91 9.58
C CYS A 28 5.94 -4.54 9.89
N GLU A 29 5.13 -3.48 9.90
CA GLU A 29 5.60 -2.12 10.24
C GLU A 29 6.00 -2.01 11.72
N CYS A 30 5.28 -2.66 12.64
CA CYS A 30 5.66 -2.75 14.04
C CYS A 30 7.01 -3.47 14.23
N LEU A 31 7.24 -4.56 13.48
CA LEU A 31 8.51 -5.29 13.50
C LEU A 31 9.65 -4.43 12.94
N ILE A 32 9.42 -3.72 11.83
CA ILE A 32 10.38 -2.78 11.25
C ILE A 32 10.74 -1.70 12.28
N TRP A 33 9.73 -1.10 12.93
CA TRP A 33 9.94 -0.10 13.96
C TRP A 33 10.79 -0.64 15.11
N SER A 34 10.37 -1.75 15.71
CA SER A 34 11.06 -2.37 16.85
C SER A 34 12.50 -2.72 16.52
N TRP A 35 12.72 -3.35 15.34
CA TRP A 35 14.05 -3.71 14.89
C TRP A 35 14.91 -2.46 14.63
N SER A 36 14.38 -1.44 13.98
CA SER A 36 15.09 -0.19 13.70
C SER A 36 15.55 0.54 14.96
N GLN A 37 14.74 0.49 16.03
CA GLN A 37 15.12 1.08 17.32
C GLN A 37 16.18 0.22 18.04
N GLY A 38 16.17 -1.10 17.86
CA GLY A 38 17.16 -2.01 18.46
C GLY A 38 18.53 -1.93 17.82
N GLU A 39 18.60 -1.65 16.49
CA GLU A 39 19.85 -1.55 15.74
C GLU A 39 20.49 -0.15 15.79
N ALA A 40 19.71 0.87 16.14
CA ALA A 40 20.16 2.27 16.07
C ALA A 40 20.91 2.68 17.33
N GLU A 41 21.98 3.45 17.15
CA GLU A 41 22.73 4.08 18.26
C GLU A 41 21.99 5.27 18.88
N SER A 42 21.01 5.85 18.18
CA SER A 42 20.22 6.98 18.63
C SER A 42 18.79 6.92 18.13
N TRP A 43 17.87 7.62 18.84
CA TRP A 43 16.48 7.77 18.40
C TRP A 43 16.35 8.30 16.96
N ARG A 44 17.13 9.32 16.62
CA ARG A 44 17.11 9.95 15.28
C ARG A 44 17.51 8.94 14.20
N GLU A 45 18.49 8.11 14.48
CA GLU A 45 18.90 7.05 13.56
C GLU A 45 17.85 5.95 13.44
N GLY A 46 17.24 5.53 14.54
CA GLY A 46 16.15 4.55 14.54
C GLY A 46 14.98 4.99 13.68
N VAL A 47 14.58 6.27 13.80
CA VAL A 47 13.53 6.87 12.94
C VAL A 47 13.93 6.84 11.46
N ARG A 48 15.19 7.18 11.16
CA ARG A 48 15.72 7.15 9.77
C ARG A 48 15.71 5.73 9.18
N LEU A 49 16.13 4.74 9.96
CA LEU A 49 16.11 3.33 9.56
C LEU A 49 14.68 2.84 9.35
N ALA A 50 13.76 3.15 10.27
CA ALA A 50 12.35 2.79 10.14
C ALA A 50 11.73 3.36 8.86
N ALA A 51 11.94 4.65 8.56
CA ALA A 51 11.47 5.26 7.32
C ALA A 51 12.03 4.54 6.07
N ARG A 52 13.32 4.17 6.09
CA ARG A 52 13.97 3.48 4.96
C ARG A 52 13.40 2.08 4.74
N TYR A 53 13.21 1.29 5.80
CA TYR A 53 12.75 -0.10 5.67
C TYR A 53 11.25 -0.19 5.41
N SER A 54 10.46 0.69 6.01
CA SER A 54 9.04 0.85 5.70
C SER A 54 8.82 1.22 4.23
N GLY A 55 9.64 2.12 3.67
CA GLY A 55 9.61 2.42 2.23
C GLY A 55 9.89 1.20 1.35
N ARG A 56 10.85 0.35 1.74
CA ARG A 56 11.14 -0.92 1.03
C ARG A 56 9.96 -1.91 1.11
N LEU A 57 9.35 -2.04 2.30
CA LEU A 57 8.15 -2.88 2.45
C LEU A 57 7.02 -2.35 1.57
N SER A 58 6.75 -1.05 1.61
CA SER A 58 5.72 -0.42 0.78
C SER A 58 5.94 -0.67 -0.71
N PHE A 59 7.19 -0.56 -1.18
CA PHE A 59 7.56 -0.86 -2.56
C PHE A 59 7.33 -2.34 -2.93
N LEU A 60 7.68 -3.28 -2.05
CA LEU A 60 7.44 -4.71 -2.29
C LEU A 60 5.94 -5.03 -2.38
N VAL A 61 5.13 -4.43 -1.50
CA VAL A 61 3.67 -4.57 -1.54
C VAL A 61 3.09 -3.98 -2.82
N PHE A 62 3.61 -2.83 -3.27
CA PHE A 62 3.26 -2.22 -4.56
C PHE A 62 3.55 -3.17 -5.73
N LEU A 63 4.76 -3.73 -5.80
CA LEU A 63 5.14 -4.67 -6.86
C LEU A 63 4.25 -5.91 -6.87
N GLY A 64 3.93 -6.45 -5.69
CA GLY A 64 3.00 -7.57 -5.54
C GLY A 64 1.60 -7.21 -6.06
N GLY A 65 1.06 -6.05 -5.69
CA GLY A 65 -0.23 -5.54 -6.16
C GLY A 65 -0.27 -5.31 -7.67
N ALA A 66 0.79 -4.72 -8.24
CA ALA A 66 0.92 -4.50 -9.67
C ALA A 66 0.99 -5.82 -10.47
N ALA A 67 1.76 -6.80 -9.97
CA ALA A 67 1.86 -8.13 -10.57
C ALA A 67 0.51 -8.89 -10.53
N LEU A 68 -0.21 -8.80 -9.42
CA LEU A 68 -1.56 -9.34 -9.29
C LEU A 68 -2.51 -8.65 -10.29
N HIS A 69 -2.50 -7.34 -10.37
CA HIS A 69 -3.33 -6.61 -11.33
C HIS A 69 -3.07 -7.08 -12.77
N ALA A 70 -1.81 -7.22 -13.18
CA ALA A 70 -1.46 -7.67 -14.52
C ALA A 70 -1.98 -9.09 -14.86
N ARG A 71 -2.05 -9.98 -13.85
CA ARG A 71 -2.57 -11.35 -14.01
C ARG A 71 -4.10 -11.41 -14.00
N LEU A 72 -4.76 -10.56 -13.20
CA LEU A 72 -6.16 -10.72 -12.81
C LEU A 72 -7.15 -9.95 -13.70
N ILE A 73 -6.69 -9.19 -14.70
CA ILE A 73 -7.54 -8.42 -15.63
C ILE A 73 -8.59 -9.30 -16.38
N LYS A 74 -8.43 -10.64 -16.38
CA LYS A 74 -9.30 -11.58 -17.11
C LYS A 74 -10.16 -12.47 -16.22
N SER A 75 -10.30 -12.25 -14.94
CA SER A 75 -10.62 -13.32 -14.01
C SER A 75 -11.82 -13.07 -13.08
N SER A 76 -12.07 -14.03 -12.20
CA SER A 76 -13.22 -14.23 -11.32
C SER A 76 -13.44 -13.10 -10.30
N ASP A 77 -14.60 -13.10 -9.63
CA ASP A 77 -14.91 -12.15 -8.55
C ASP A 77 -13.98 -12.31 -7.34
N LEU A 78 -13.42 -13.51 -7.12
CA LEU A 78 -12.40 -13.75 -6.09
C LEU A 78 -11.13 -12.96 -6.38
N ASP A 79 -10.69 -12.95 -7.63
CA ASP A 79 -9.49 -12.25 -8.05
C ASP A 79 -9.61 -10.73 -7.85
N LYS A 80 -10.79 -10.16 -8.13
CA LYS A 80 -11.08 -8.75 -7.86
C LYS A 80 -10.99 -8.43 -6.36
N GLN A 81 -11.44 -9.35 -5.50
CA GLN A 81 -11.36 -9.18 -4.04
C GLN A 81 -9.90 -9.25 -3.55
N ILE A 82 -9.11 -10.19 -4.06
CA ILE A 82 -7.69 -10.31 -3.74
C ILE A 82 -6.94 -9.05 -4.18
N TRP A 83 -7.22 -8.56 -5.39
CA TRP A 83 -6.61 -7.33 -5.88
C TRP A 83 -7.02 -6.11 -5.06
N LEU A 84 -8.28 -5.98 -4.65
CA LEU A 84 -8.75 -4.92 -3.76
C LEU A 84 -8.03 -5.00 -2.40
N ALA A 85 -7.86 -6.20 -1.85
CA ALA A 85 -7.15 -6.42 -0.59
C ALA A 85 -5.66 -6.02 -0.71
N ALA A 86 -4.99 -6.37 -1.80
CA ALA A 86 -3.62 -5.96 -2.08
C ALA A 86 -3.49 -4.43 -2.24
N SER A 87 -4.44 -3.80 -2.93
CA SER A 87 -4.49 -2.34 -3.08
C SER A 87 -4.73 -1.63 -1.74
N ALA A 88 -5.62 -2.16 -0.89
CA ALA A 88 -5.87 -1.63 0.45
C ALA A 88 -4.65 -1.82 1.36
N MET A 89 -4.00 -2.97 1.32
CA MET A 89 -2.75 -3.22 2.05
C MET A 89 -1.65 -2.23 1.62
N PHE A 90 -1.49 -2.02 0.32
CA PHE A 90 -0.52 -1.06 -0.19
C PHE A 90 -0.80 0.36 0.32
N ALA A 91 -2.05 0.84 0.20
CA ALA A 91 -2.44 2.15 0.69
C ALA A 91 -2.19 2.30 2.20
N TRP A 92 -2.47 1.26 2.99
CA TRP A 92 -2.28 1.25 4.44
C TRP A 92 -0.80 1.30 4.84
N VAL A 93 0.02 0.38 4.31
CA VAL A 93 1.46 0.33 4.57
C VAL A 93 2.12 1.64 4.12
N HIS A 94 1.69 2.19 2.97
CA HIS A 94 2.20 3.45 2.47
C HIS A 94 1.80 4.67 3.34
N ALA A 95 0.60 4.64 3.96
CA ALA A 95 0.20 5.64 4.94
C ALA A 95 1.08 5.61 6.21
N ILE A 96 1.43 4.41 6.70
CA ILE A 96 2.34 4.24 7.83
C ILE A 96 3.75 4.73 7.44
N HIS A 97 4.22 4.37 6.24
CA HIS A 97 5.50 4.86 5.71
C HIS A 97 5.54 6.40 5.64
N LEU A 98 4.45 7.04 5.20
CA LEU A 98 4.36 8.50 5.21
C LEU A 98 4.52 9.08 6.63
N GLY A 99 3.95 8.41 7.63
CA GLY A 99 4.14 8.77 9.04
C GLY A 99 5.60 8.70 9.48
N PHE A 100 6.30 7.60 9.15
CA PHE A 100 7.73 7.48 9.44
C PHE A 100 8.57 8.48 8.66
N LEU A 101 8.20 8.78 7.42
CA LEU A 101 8.89 9.79 6.62
C LEU A 101 8.73 11.20 7.23
N ALA A 102 7.51 11.56 7.63
CA ALA A 102 7.24 12.83 8.28
C ALA A 102 8.00 12.95 9.61
N LEU A 103 8.02 11.88 10.41
CA LEU A 103 8.78 11.82 11.65
C LEU A 103 10.29 11.95 11.39
N ASN A 104 10.82 11.27 10.37
CA ASN A 104 12.21 11.36 9.97
C ASN A 104 12.60 12.80 9.55
N ILE A 105 11.77 13.46 8.74
CA ILE A 105 11.98 14.83 8.30
C ILE A 105 12.03 15.77 9.52
N SER A 106 11.07 15.63 10.45
CA SER A 106 10.97 16.44 11.65
C SER A 106 12.15 16.24 12.60
N GLN A 107 12.55 14.98 12.84
CA GLN A 107 13.59 14.66 13.84
C GLN A 107 15.01 14.88 13.33
N ASN A 108 15.24 14.74 12.03
CA ASN A 108 16.55 14.87 11.40
C ASN A 108 16.74 16.20 10.67
N GLU A 109 15.80 17.13 10.81
CA GLU A 109 15.88 18.48 10.24
C GLU A 109 16.19 18.46 8.74
N VAL A 110 15.56 17.49 8.00
CA VAL A 110 15.82 17.32 6.57
C VAL A 110 15.29 18.51 5.80
N GLU A 111 16.17 19.19 5.08
CA GLU A 111 15.78 20.31 4.23
C GLU A 111 14.86 19.86 3.09
N LEU A 112 13.68 20.46 3.02
CA LEU A 112 12.69 20.16 1.98
C LEU A 112 12.84 21.12 0.80
N VAL A 113 13.22 20.59 -0.37
CA VAL A 113 13.15 21.35 -1.63
C VAL A 113 11.68 21.42 -2.06
N PRO A 114 11.03 22.59 -2.13
CA PRO A 114 9.56 22.72 -2.26
C PRO A 114 8.92 21.98 -3.44
N VAL A 115 9.65 21.79 -4.54
CA VAL A 115 9.14 21.11 -5.74
C VAL A 115 8.97 19.59 -5.55
N LYS A 116 9.83 18.96 -4.74
CA LYS A 116 9.80 17.52 -4.51
C LYS A 116 8.56 17.04 -3.73
N PRO A 117 8.13 17.72 -2.65
CA PRO A 117 6.93 17.35 -1.91
C PRO A 117 5.63 17.39 -2.73
N ILE A 118 5.51 18.27 -3.73
CA ILE A 118 4.27 18.39 -4.54
C ILE A 118 4.02 17.12 -5.33
N GLY A 119 5.03 16.62 -6.05
CA GLY A 119 4.91 15.36 -6.79
C GLY A 119 4.62 14.16 -5.88
N GLY A 120 5.31 14.11 -4.72
CA GLY A 120 5.06 13.11 -3.67
C GLY A 120 3.63 13.19 -3.14
N ALA A 121 3.12 14.36 -2.79
CA ALA A 121 1.76 14.55 -2.27
C ALA A 121 0.69 14.07 -3.25
N LEU A 122 0.84 14.35 -4.56
CA LEU A 122 -0.06 13.83 -5.59
C LEU A 122 -0.03 12.31 -5.66
N ALA A 123 1.16 11.69 -5.64
CA ALA A 123 1.29 10.24 -5.64
C ALA A 123 0.64 9.62 -4.39
N TYR A 124 0.89 10.17 -3.21
CA TYR A 124 0.26 9.73 -1.95
C TYR A 124 -1.26 9.85 -2.02
N GLY A 125 -1.78 10.96 -2.51
CA GLY A 125 -3.22 11.13 -2.70
C GLY A 125 -3.81 10.06 -3.62
N MET A 126 -3.16 9.78 -4.75
CA MET A 126 -3.59 8.72 -5.65
C MET A 126 -3.53 7.33 -5.02
N ILE A 127 -2.48 7.01 -4.27
CA ILE A 127 -2.31 5.72 -3.60
C ILE A 127 -3.39 5.51 -2.53
N LEU A 128 -3.61 6.49 -1.66
CA LEU A 128 -4.57 6.38 -0.56
C LEU A 128 -6.02 6.34 -1.06
N LEU A 129 -6.34 7.05 -2.13
CA LEU A 129 -7.68 7.06 -2.72
C LEU A 129 -7.96 5.83 -3.60
N HIS A 130 -6.94 5.16 -4.11
CA HIS A 130 -7.08 4.06 -5.06
C HIS A 130 -8.06 2.96 -4.62
N PRO A 131 -7.95 2.35 -3.42
CA PRO A 131 -8.88 1.31 -3.00
C PRO A 131 -10.32 1.81 -2.86
N LEU A 132 -10.54 3.07 -2.49
CA LEU A 132 -11.87 3.68 -2.43
C LEU A 132 -12.48 3.88 -3.82
N LEU A 133 -11.66 4.30 -4.78
CA LEU A 133 -12.08 4.47 -6.17
C LEU A 133 -12.44 3.13 -6.82
N ILE A 134 -11.67 2.07 -6.56
CA ILE A 134 -11.99 0.71 -7.03
C ILE A 134 -13.39 0.29 -6.56
N VAL A 135 -13.70 0.51 -5.29
CA VAL A 135 -14.99 0.10 -4.70
C VAL A 135 -16.16 0.93 -5.22
N ARG A 136 -15.97 2.25 -5.43
CA ARG A 136 -17.06 3.19 -5.72
C ARG A 136 -17.33 3.42 -7.20
N ILE A 137 -16.30 3.43 -8.03
CA ILE A 137 -16.35 4.00 -9.38
C ILE A 137 -16.02 2.97 -10.47
N SER A 138 -15.47 1.79 -10.10
CA SER A 138 -14.96 0.80 -11.07
C SER A 138 -14.08 1.47 -12.14
N PRO A 139 -12.90 1.99 -11.78
CA PRO A 139 -12.10 2.86 -12.62
C PRO A 139 -11.71 2.21 -13.96
N SER A 140 -11.52 3.02 -14.98
CA SER A 140 -11.12 2.56 -16.32
C SER A 140 -9.70 1.95 -16.33
N ALA A 141 -9.42 1.14 -17.35
CA ALA A 141 -8.07 0.57 -17.55
C ALA A 141 -7.00 1.67 -17.71
N VAL A 142 -7.36 2.84 -18.24
CA VAL A 142 -6.47 4.00 -18.37
C VAL A 142 -6.09 4.52 -16.98
N TYR A 143 -7.06 4.66 -16.08
CA TYR A 143 -6.79 5.08 -14.69
C TYR A 143 -5.80 4.14 -14.01
N HIS A 144 -5.99 2.82 -14.13
CA HIS A 144 -5.07 1.85 -13.51
C HIS A 144 -3.64 1.95 -14.06
N ARG A 145 -3.49 2.15 -15.37
CA ARG A 145 -2.16 2.36 -15.98
C ARG A 145 -1.50 3.63 -15.46
N VAL A 146 -2.25 4.72 -15.38
CA VAL A 146 -1.74 6.00 -14.84
C VAL A 146 -1.37 5.85 -13.37
N HIS A 147 -2.24 5.21 -12.57
CA HIS A 147 -1.98 4.98 -11.14
C HIS A 147 -0.70 4.18 -10.91
N TYR A 148 -0.58 2.98 -11.52
CA TYR A 148 0.60 2.14 -11.33
C TYR A 148 1.86 2.75 -11.96
N GLY A 149 1.73 3.40 -13.11
CA GLY A 149 2.86 4.09 -13.75
C GLY A 149 3.38 5.25 -12.91
N TYR A 150 2.49 6.11 -12.41
CA TYR A 150 2.87 7.26 -11.60
C TYR A 150 3.37 6.88 -10.21
N ALA A 151 2.66 5.97 -9.52
CA ALA A 151 3.10 5.46 -8.23
C ALA A 151 4.50 4.80 -8.33
N GLY A 152 4.72 3.97 -9.36
CA GLY A 152 6.02 3.33 -9.59
C GLY A 152 7.14 4.31 -9.95
N PHE A 153 6.81 5.44 -10.58
CA PHE A 153 7.79 6.49 -10.89
C PHE A 153 8.24 7.26 -9.64
N VAL A 154 7.32 7.46 -8.68
CA VAL A 154 7.60 8.26 -7.47
C VAL A 154 8.26 7.41 -6.37
N MET A 155 8.06 6.10 -6.36
CA MET A 155 8.66 5.18 -5.38
C MET A 155 10.10 4.80 -5.75
#